data_2bdcc84e629123dc903d0382aef31734
#
_entry.id   2bdcc84e629123dc903d0382aef31734
#
_cell.length_a   1.000
_cell.length_b   1.000
_cell.length_c   1.000
_cell.angle_alpha   90.00
_cell.angle_beta   90.00
_cell.angle_gamma   90.00
#
_symmetry.space_group_name_H-M   'P 1'
#
loop_
_entity.id
_entity.type
_entity.pdbx_description
1 polymer ?
#
loop_
_entity_poly.entity_id
_entity_poly.type
_entity_poly.pdbx_seq_one_letter_code
_entity_poly.pdbx_strand_id
1 'polypeptide(L)'
;VFMDNKINIIIPRSVDLSTRYELMSKTCVALSLSDVETFAGLELGEIKEEEIFYICVDIANGHMRKLIDLCKSVKQKYGGHVILMTGNIANPDTYIDYALAGIDFVRVGIGGGSVCTTSANGGVHYAMASLIKEVVDHKWETEKANKDAEAMRISHKYESLPFIVAAGGYDNSDKII
;
A
#
# COMPACT_ATOMS: atom_id res chain seq x y z
N VAL A 1 -8.67 14.89 18.23
CA VAL A 1 -9.62 13.80 18.54
C VAL A 1 -9.09 12.45 18.05
N PHE A 2 -8.80 12.24 16.76
CA PHE A 2 -8.34 10.92 16.25
C PHE A 2 -6.97 10.53 16.80
N MET A 3 -6.00 11.44 16.78
CA MET A 3 -4.64 11.21 17.28
C MET A 3 -4.64 10.91 18.79
N ASP A 4 -5.44 11.63 19.56
CA ASP A 4 -5.55 11.45 21.02
C ASP A 4 -6.13 10.09 21.41
N ASN A 5 -6.99 9.53 20.54
CA ASN A 5 -7.60 8.20 20.73
C ASN A 5 -6.80 7.06 20.06
N LYS A 6 -5.59 7.33 19.55
CA LYS A 6 -4.73 6.36 18.84
C LYS A 6 -5.42 5.69 17.63
N ILE A 7 -6.33 6.43 16.97
CA ILE A 7 -7.00 5.96 15.76
C ILE A 7 -6.11 6.28 14.57
N ASN A 8 -5.72 5.27 13.83
CA ASN A 8 -4.96 5.44 12.59
C ASN A 8 -5.86 6.06 11.52
N ILE A 9 -5.44 7.19 10.98
CA ILE A 9 -6.15 7.90 9.91
C ILE A 9 -5.23 8.11 8.72
N ILE A 10 -5.84 8.26 7.55
CA ILE A 10 -5.16 8.71 6.34
C ILE A 10 -5.69 10.09 5.99
N ILE A 11 -4.82 11.09 5.97
CA ILE A 11 -5.19 12.45 5.55
C ILE A 11 -5.49 12.43 4.05
N PRO A 12 -6.71 12.81 3.62
CA PRO A 12 -7.13 12.66 2.24
C PRO A 12 -6.46 13.68 1.31
N ARG A 13 -6.47 13.39 0.00
CA ARG A 13 -5.92 14.27 -1.06
C ARG A 13 -6.65 15.62 -1.20
N SER A 14 -7.82 15.78 -0.59
CA SER A 14 -8.54 17.08 -0.53
C SER A 14 -7.88 18.10 0.39
N VAL A 15 -7.01 17.67 1.30
CA VAL A 15 -6.14 18.56 2.07
C VAL A 15 -4.98 18.99 1.17
N ASP A 16 -4.57 20.26 1.28
CA ASP A 16 -3.47 20.79 0.45
C ASP A 16 -2.15 20.02 0.64
N LEU A 17 -1.29 20.04 -0.37
CA LEU A 17 -0.08 19.20 -0.41
C LEU A 17 0.94 19.64 0.64
N SER A 18 1.06 20.94 0.92
CA SER A 18 2.01 21.45 1.91
C SER A 18 1.65 20.96 3.31
N THR A 19 0.38 21.05 3.69
CA THR A 19 -0.12 20.49 4.97
C THR A 19 0.08 18.98 5.05
N ARG A 20 -0.15 18.24 3.97
CA ARG A 20 0.12 16.79 3.94
C ARG A 20 1.59 16.48 4.16
N TYR A 21 2.52 17.23 3.57
CA TYR A 21 3.96 17.05 3.80
C TYR A 21 4.37 17.35 5.25
N GLU A 22 3.80 18.37 5.89
CA GLU A 22 4.05 18.65 7.31
C GLU A 22 3.54 17.55 8.25
N LEU A 23 2.50 16.82 7.84
CA LEU A 23 1.88 15.79 8.65
C LEU A 23 2.41 14.38 8.42
N MET A 24 3.16 14.13 7.33
CA MET A 24 3.56 12.78 6.93
C MET A 24 4.47 12.05 7.92
N SER A 25 5.17 12.79 8.79
CA SER A 25 5.94 12.20 9.90
C SER A 25 5.11 11.87 11.14
N LYS A 26 3.85 12.31 11.19
CA LYS A 26 2.96 12.15 12.35
C LYS A 26 1.79 11.21 12.07
N THR A 27 1.36 11.12 10.82
CA THR A 27 0.22 10.31 10.40
C THR A 27 0.35 9.96 8.92
N CYS A 28 -0.42 8.96 8.46
CA CYS A 28 -0.43 8.59 7.06
C CYS A 28 -1.12 9.67 6.20
N VAL A 29 -0.51 10.02 5.09
CA VAL A 29 -1.06 11.00 4.14
C VAL A 29 -1.31 10.36 2.78
N ALA A 30 -2.44 10.65 2.16
CA ALA A 30 -2.75 10.19 0.81
C ALA A 30 -2.04 11.06 -0.23
N LEU A 31 -1.30 10.45 -1.14
CA LEU A 31 -0.65 11.09 -2.27
C LEU A 31 -1.21 10.55 -3.58
N SER A 32 -1.33 11.41 -4.59
CA SER A 32 -1.58 11.02 -5.98
C SER A 32 -0.30 10.50 -6.62
N LEU A 33 -0.41 9.94 -7.83
CA LEU A 33 0.77 9.51 -8.59
C LEU A 33 1.76 10.66 -8.84
N SER A 34 1.26 11.84 -9.21
CA SER A 34 2.08 13.04 -9.43
C SER A 34 2.72 13.57 -8.14
N ASP A 35 2.00 13.49 -7.00
CA ASP A 35 2.57 13.89 -5.72
C ASP A 35 3.74 12.98 -5.32
N VAL A 36 3.61 11.67 -5.56
CA VAL A 36 4.68 10.69 -5.29
C VAL A 36 5.86 10.88 -6.25
N GLU A 37 5.62 11.20 -7.52
CA GLU A 37 6.69 11.56 -8.47
C GLU A 37 7.48 12.78 -7.95
N THR A 38 6.77 13.80 -7.48
CA THR A 38 7.40 14.99 -6.87
C THR A 38 8.18 14.60 -5.62
N PHE A 39 7.59 13.83 -4.71
CA PHE A 39 8.24 13.35 -3.49
C PHE A 39 9.50 12.54 -3.79
N ALA A 40 9.46 11.63 -4.76
CA ALA A 40 10.62 10.84 -5.18
C ALA A 40 11.78 11.70 -5.69
N GLY A 41 11.47 12.87 -6.29
CA GLY A 41 12.44 13.85 -6.75
C GLY A 41 13.02 14.75 -5.66
N LEU A 42 12.43 14.82 -4.46
CA LEU A 42 12.90 15.69 -3.39
C LEU A 42 14.24 15.22 -2.82
N GLU A 43 15.12 16.18 -2.57
CA GLU A 43 16.30 15.97 -1.72
C GLU A 43 15.94 16.40 -0.30
N LEU A 44 15.62 15.46 0.58
CA LEU A 44 15.12 15.76 1.93
C LEU A 44 16.24 16.16 2.93
N GLY A 45 17.47 16.36 2.44
CA GLY A 45 18.61 16.67 3.33
C GLY A 45 18.93 15.48 4.27
N GLU A 46 19.43 15.79 5.47
CA GLU A 46 19.65 14.77 6.51
C GLU A 46 18.33 14.41 7.18
N ILE A 47 17.83 13.19 6.93
CA ILE A 47 16.67 12.62 7.64
C ILE A 47 17.21 12.08 8.98
N LYS A 48 16.58 12.46 10.09
CA LYS A 48 16.94 11.92 11.41
C LYS A 48 16.63 10.44 11.48
N GLU A 49 17.43 9.68 12.20
CA GLU A 49 17.32 8.21 12.31
C GLU A 49 15.92 7.76 12.76
N GLU A 50 15.29 8.51 13.65
CA GLU A 50 13.95 8.23 14.18
C GLU A 50 12.80 8.78 13.32
N GLU A 51 13.09 9.52 12.25
CA GLU A 51 12.06 10.16 11.41
C GLU A 51 11.52 9.19 10.36
N ILE A 52 10.21 8.92 10.43
CA ILE A 52 9.50 8.02 9.50
C ILE A 52 8.37 8.77 8.85
N PHE A 53 8.26 8.66 7.52
CA PHE A 53 7.19 9.23 6.72
C PHE A 53 6.16 8.15 6.35
N TYR A 54 4.89 8.42 6.63
CA TYR A 54 3.78 7.49 6.38
C TYR A 54 3.00 7.95 5.16
N ILE A 55 3.09 7.20 4.07
CA ILE A 55 2.54 7.57 2.77
C ILE A 55 1.56 6.50 2.27
N CYS A 56 0.36 6.92 1.87
CA CYS A 56 -0.59 6.10 1.14
C CYS A 56 -0.68 6.60 -0.31
N VAL A 57 -0.22 5.82 -1.27
CA VAL A 57 -0.44 6.14 -2.68
C VAL A 57 -1.83 5.68 -3.07
N ASP A 58 -2.76 6.63 -3.10
CA ASP A 58 -4.19 6.39 -3.29
C ASP A 58 -4.59 6.60 -4.74
N ILE A 59 -4.67 5.50 -5.48
CA ILE A 59 -5.09 5.48 -6.88
C ILE A 59 -6.09 4.36 -7.18
N ALA A 60 -6.95 4.58 -8.17
CA ALA A 60 -7.99 3.62 -8.54
C ALA A 60 -7.45 2.35 -9.20
N ASN A 61 -6.31 2.44 -9.89
CA ASN A 61 -5.67 1.33 -10.60
C ASN A 61 -4.26 1.07 -10.07
N GLY A 62 -4.16 0.19 -9.07
CA GLY A 62 -2.89 -0.26 -8.49
C GLY A 62 -2.07 -1.20 -9.37
N HIS A 63 -2.58 -1.63 -10.53
CA HIS A 63 -1.88 -2.57 -11.41
C HIS A 63 -0.89 -1.89 -12.38
N MET A 64 -0.79 -0.57 -12.34
CA MET A 64 0.07 0.18 -13.26
C MET A 64 1.55 -0.07 -12.99
N ARG A 65 2.29 -0.56 -13.99
CA ARG A 65 3.74 -0.77 -13.88
C ARG A 65 4.48 0.48 -13.43
N LYS A 66 4.12 1.65 -14.00
CA LYS A 66 4.70 2.94 -13.59
C LYS A 66 4.58 3.20 -12.09
N LEU A 67 3.45 2.82 -11.46
CA LEU A 67 3.26 2.98 -10.03
C LEU A 67 4.20 2.07 -9.24
N ILE A 68 4.30 0.79 -9.64
CA ILE A 68 5.17 -0.19 -8.97
C ILE A 68 6.63 0.28 -9.04
N ASP A 69 7.10 0.69 -10.20
CA ASP A 69 8.46 1.19 -10.41
C ASP A 69 8.74 2.46 -9.61
N LEU A 70 7.76 3.39 -9.54
CA LEU A 70 7.86 4.60 -8.73
C LEU A 70 7.93 4.30 -7.23
N CYS A 71 7.05 3.43 -6.72
CA CYS A 71 7.07 2.99 -5.33
C CYS A 71 8.40 2.31 -4.98
N LYS A 72 8.92 1.46 -5.87
CA LYS A 72 10.23 0.84 -5.72
C LYS A 72 11.35 1.89 -5.62
N SER A 73 11.33 2.93 -6.47
CA SER A 73 12.34 3.99 -6.42
C SER A 73 12.29 4.78 -5.11
N VAL A 74 11.09 5.06 -4.58
CA VAL A 74 10.91 5.69 -3.27
C VAL A 74 11.51 4.82 -2.16
N LYS A 75 11.22 3.52 -2.13
CA LYS A 75 11.77 2.59 -1.14
C LYS A 75 13.28 2.47 -1.27
N GLN A 76 13.82 2.45 -2.47
CA GLN A 76 15.28 2.41 -2.68
C GLN A 76 15.98 3.68 -2.21
N LYS A 77 15.34 4.85 -2.41
CA LYS A 77 15.91 6.15 -2.03
C LYS A 77 15.86 6.39 -0.52
N TYR A 78 14.73 6.11 0.11
CA TYR A 78 14.47 6.48 1.50
C TYR A 78 14.51 5.31 2.48
N GLY A 79 14.56 4.07 2.00
CA GLY A 79 14.69 2.86 2.83
C GLY A 79 13.65 2.75 3.93
N GLY A 80 14.10 2.54 5.16
CA GLY A 80 13.27 2.42 6.35
C GLY A 80 12.61 3.72 6.81
N HIS A 81 13.03 4.89 6.27
CA HIS A 81 12.41 6.18 6.60
C HIS A 81 11.04 6.39 5.94
N VAL A 82 10.60 5.50 5.05
CA VAL A 82 9.27 5.58 4.43
C VAL A 82 8.51 4.29 4.65
N ILE A 83 7.35 4.39 5.31
CA ILE A 83 6.33 3.35 5.36
C ILE A 83 5.33 3.63 4.24
N LEU A 84 5.28 2.74 3.26
CA LEU A 84 4.53 2.95 2.04
C LEU A 84 3.35 1.98 1.91
N MET A 85 2.15 2.55 1.83
CA MET A 85 0.92 1.85 1.49
C MET A 85 0.54 2.19 0.06
N THR A 86 0.10 1.23 -0.74
CA THR A 86 -0.35 1.47 -2.11
C THR A 86 -1.50 0.55 -2.51
N GLY A 87 -2.13 0.81 -3.60
CA GLY A 87 -3.28 0.09 -4.17
C GLY A 87 -4.32 1.10 -4.69
N ASN A 88 -5.50 0.67 -5.09
CA ASN A 88 -6.10 -0.64 -4.83
C ASN A 88 -5.75 -1.66 -5.93
N ILE A 89 -5.62 -2.91 -5.53
CA ILE A 89 -5.45 -4.04 -6.46
C ILE A 89 -6.63 -5.00 -6.41
N ALA A 90 -6.82 -5.73 -7.50
CA ALA A 90 -7.81 -6.79 -7.65
C ALA A 90 -7.19 -8.06 -8.29
N ASN A 91 -5.89 -8.28 -8.08
CA ASN A 91 -5.15 -9.41 -8.64
C ASN A 91 -4.03 -9.83 -7.67
N PRO A 92 -3.92 -11.12 -7.29
CA PRO A 92 -2.86 -11.64 -6.43
C PRO A 92 -1.45 -11.45 -7.00
N ASP A 93 -1.26 -11.56 -8.32
CA ASP A 93 0.06 -11.40 -8.94
C ASP A 93 0.65 -10.01 -8.69
N THR A 94 -0.21 -8.97 -8.73
CA THR A 94 0.22 -7.60 -8.45
C THR A 94 0.65 -7.42 -6.99
N TYR A 95 0.08 -8.19 -6.05
CA TYR A 95 0.55 -8.21 -4.67
C TYR A 95 2.02 -8.66 -4.58
N ILE A 96 2.39 -9.68 -5.37
CA ILE A 96 3.77 -10.16 -5.44
C ILE A 96 4.70 -9.12 -6.08
N ASP A 97 4.26 -8.42 -7.12
CA ASP A 97 5.03 -7.32 -7.70
C ASP A 97 5.34 -6.22 -6.67
N TYR A 98 4.37 -5.90 -5.81
CA TYR A 98 4.58 -4.96 -4.71
C TYR A 98 5.50 -5.50 -3.62
N ALA A 99 5.44 -6.78 -3.32
CA ALA A 99 6.40 -7.43 -2.41
C ALA A 99 7.85 -7.27 -2.93
N LEU A 100 8.05 -7.51 -4.23
CA LEU A 100 9.36 -7.32 -4.89
C LEU A 100 9.80 -5.84 -4.94
N ALA A 101 8.87 -4.91 -4.89
CA ALA A 101 9.15 -3.48 -4.82
C ALA A 101 9.46 -2.99 -3.39
N GLY A 102 9.35 -3.86 -2.37
CA GLY A 102 9.61 -3.53 -0.97
C GLY A 102 8.51 -2.69 -0.30
N ILE A 103 7.26 -2.82 -0.78
CA ILE A 103 6.11 -2.10 -0.22
C ILE A 103 5.71 -2.70 1.12
N ASP A 104 5.28 -1.85 2.07
CA ASP A 104 4.95 -2.29 3.43
C ASP A 104 3.48 -2.71 3.55
N PHE A 105 2.56 -2.01 2.85
CA PHE A 105 1.12 -2.29 2.91
C PHE A 105 0.49 -2.25 1.52
N VAL A 106 -0.34 -3.24 1.19
CA VAL A 106 -1.08 -3.29 -0.08
C VAL A 106 -2.59 -3.25 0.18
N ARG A 107 -3.26 -2.25 -0.39
CA ARG A 107 -4.72 -2.13 -0.35
C ARG A 107 -5.34 -3.03 -1.41
N VAL A 108 -6.15 -3.98 -0.94
CA VAL A 108 -6.80 -5.00 -1.76
C VAL A 108 -8.29 -4.70 -1.84
N GLY A 109 -8.83 -4.62 -3.04
CA GLY A 109 -10.25 -4.46 -3.30
C GLY A 109 -10.58 -3.36 -4.31
N ILE A 110 -11.32 -3.73 -5.35
CA ILE A 110 -11.91 -2.82 -6.34
C ILE A 110 -13.37 -3.22 -6.54
N GLY A 111 -14.27 -2.24 -6.47
CA GLY A 111 -15.71 -2.47 -6.71
C GLY A 111 -16.51 -2.90 -5.48
N GLY A 112 -15.90 -3.08 -4.31
CA GLY A 112 -16.59 -3.51 -3.09
C GLY A 112 -17.46 -2.45 -2.42
N GLY A 113 -17.25 -1.16 -2.68
CA GLY A 113 -18.02 -0.07 -2.09
C GLY A 113 -19.28 0.26 -2.89
N SER A 114 -20.38 0.60 -2.19
CA SER A 114 -21.67 0.99 -2.81
C SER A 114 -21.56 2.25 -3.68
N VAL A 115 -20.56 3.09 -3.43
CA VAL A 115 -20.27 4.32 -4.19
C VAL A 115 -19.00 4.20 -5.03
N CYS A 116 -18.53 2.98 -5.30
CA CYS A 116 -17.31 2.78 -6.08
C CYS A 116 -17.49 3.17 -7.55
N THR A 117 -16.95 4.33 -7.92
CA THR A 117 -16.96 4.83 -9.30
C THR A 117 -15.98 4.08 -10.21
N THR A 118 -14.96 3.45 -9.66
CA THR A 118 -13.96 2.68 -10.42
C THR A 118 -14.60 1.49 -11.13
N SER A 119 -15.44 0.72 -10.43
CA SER A 119 -16.15 -0.42 -11.05
C SER A 119 -17.19 0.04 -12.07
N ALA A 120 -17.89 1.14 -11.79
CA ALA A 120 -18.90 1.70 -12.69
C ALA A 120 -18.27 2.24 -13.98
N ASN A 121 -17.12 2.93 -13.89
CA ASN A 121 -16.48 3.59 -15.03
C ASN A 121 -15.43 2.71 -15.73
N GLY A 122 -14.75 1.84 -14.99
CA GLY A 122 -13.66 1.01 -15.51
C GLY A 122 -14.04 -0.45 -15.78
N GLY A 123 -15.24 -0.88 -15.38
CA GLY A 123 -15.67 -2.28 -15.54
C GLY A 123 -14.88 -3.29 -14.70
N VAL A 124 -14.03 -2.84 -13.80
CA VAL A 124 -13.22 -3.71 -12.93
C VAL A 124 -13.95 -3.94 -11.62
N HIS A 125 -14.28 -5.18 -11.36
CA HIS A 125 -14.93 -5.60 -10.12
C HIS A 125 -14.44 -7.00 -9.73
N TYR A 126 -14.20 -7.20 -8.45
CA TYR A 126 -13.91 -8.52 -7.89
C TYR A 126 -14.64 -8.69 -6.55
N ALA A 127 -15.20 -9.89 -6.31
CA ALA A 127 -15.85 -10.20 -5.05
C ALA A 127 -14.82 -10.16 -3.91
N MET A 128 -15.02 -9.24 -2.94
CA MET A 128 -14.01 -8.91 -1.93
C MET A 128 -13.52 -10.11 -1.12
N ALA A 129 -14.42 -10.97 -0.64
CA ALA A 129 -14.02 -12.13 0.16
C ALA A 129 -13.16 -13.12 -0.66
N SER A 130 -13.52 -13.37 -1.91
CA SER A 130 -12.74 -14.23 -2.81
C SER A 130 -11.37 -13.63 -3.10
N LEU A 131 -11.32 -12.36 -3.42
CA LEU A 131 -10.06 -11.65 -3.71
C LEU A 131 -9.12 -11.66 -2.48
N ILE A 132 -9.64 -11.33 -1.30
CA ILE A 132 -8.83 -11.33 -0.07
C ILE A 132 -8.29 -12.74 0.18
N LYS A 133 -9.15 -13.77 0.04
CA LYS A 133 -8.72 -15.15 0.20
C LYS A 133 -7.60 -15.52 -0.76
N GLU A 134 -7.74 -15.20 -2.05
CA GLU A 134 -6.72 -15.50 -3.06
C GLU A 134 -5.39 -14.79 -2.78
N VAL A 135 -5.44 -13.51 -2.39
CA VAL A 135 -4.22 -12.76 -2.04
C VAL A 135 -3.57 -13.31 -0.77
N VAL A 136 -4.36 -13.71 0.23
CA VAL A 136 -3.85 -14.34 1.47
C VAL A 136 -3.26 -15.72 1.19
N ASP A 137 -3.91 -16.55 0.39
CA ASP A 137 -3.40 -17.86 -0.01
C ASP A 137 -2.04 -17.70 -0.73
N HIS A 138 -1.96 -16.76 -1.67
CA HIS A 138 -0.72 -16.45 -2.40
C HIS A 138 0.41 -15.97 -1.47
N LYS A 139 0.07 -15.14 -0.48
CA LYS A 139 1.02 -14.71 0.57
C LYS A 139 1.54 -15.91 1.35
N TRP A 140 0.67 -16.79 1.84
CA TRP A 140 1.07 -17.97 2.61
C TRP A 140 1.93 -18.95 1.81
N GLU A 141 1.60 -19.20 0.54
CA GLU A 141 2.40 -20.04 -0.35
C GLU A 141 3.80 -19.46 -0.53
N THR A 142 3.89 -18.14 -0.69
CA THR A 142 5.17 -17.43 -0.84
C THR A 142 5.98 -17.46 0.46
N GLU A 143 5.36 -17.25 1.61
CA GLU A 143 6.01 -17.35 2.92
C GLU A 143 6.54 -18.77 3.18
N LYS A 144 5.77 -19.79 2.80
CA LYS A 144 6.18 -21.19 2.90
C LYS A 144 7.39 -21.47 2.00
N ALA A 145 7.33 -21.03 0.74
CA ALA A 145 8.44 -21.20 -0.21
C ALA A 145 9.73 -20.50 0.27
N ASN A 146 9.62 -19.32 0.88
CA ASN A 146 10.76 -18.62 1.47
C ASN A 146 11.37 -19.40 2.64
N LYS A 147 10.56 -19.95 3.55
CA LYS A 147 11.03 -20.77 4.68
C LYS A 147 11.71 -22.05 4.20
N ASP A 148 11.16 -22.71 3.18
CA ASP A 148 11.75 -23.91 2.59
C ASP A 148 13.08 -23.59 1.93
N ALA A 149 13.20 -22.47 1.21
CA ALA A 149 14.45 -22.01 0.59
C ALA A 149 15.51 -21.66 1.65
N GLU A 150 15.12 -21.00 2.74
CA GLU A 150 16.00 -20.69 3.87
C GLU A 150 16.54 -21.96 4.54
N ALA A 151 15.66 -22.95 4.79
CA ALA A 151 16.05 -24.25 5.36
C ALA A 151 17.04 -25.00 4.46
N MET A 152 16.94 -24.85 3.14
CA MET A 152 17.85 -25.42 2.14
C MET A 152 19.10 -24.56 1.90
N ARG A 153 19.25 -23.41 2.59
CA ARG A 153 20.32 -22.43 2.36
C ARG A 153 20.37 -21.89 0.93
N ILE A 154 19.23 -21.80 0.27
CA ILE A 154 19.04 -21.22 -1.05
C ILE A 154 18.59 -19.77 -0.85
N SER A 155 19.08 -18.84 -1.69
CA SER A 155 18.62 -17.44 -1.64
C SER A 155 17.12 -17.35 -1.88
N HIS A 156 16.38 -16.74 -0.96
CA HIS A 156 14.97 -16.46 -1.14
C HIS A 156 14.76 -15.11 -1.85
N LYS A 157 13.58 -14.97 -2.46
CA LYS A 157 13.29 -13.86 -3.37
C LYS A 157 12.79 -12.59 -2.65
N TYR A 158 12.20 -12.75 -1.45
CA TYR A 158 11.52 -11.68 -0.73
C TYR A 158 12.11 -11.53 0.67
N GLU A 159 12.51 -10.31 1.03
CA GLU A 159 12.97 -9.98 2.39
C GLU A 159 11.80 -9.94 3.36
N SER A 160 10.68 -9.34 2.93
CA SER A 160 9.43 -9.28 3.67
C SER A 160 8.24 -9.25 2.70
N LEU A 161 7.08 -9.74 3.15
CA LEU A 161 5.84 -9.64 2.40
C LEU A 161 4.95 -8.52 2.97
N PRO A 162 4.31 -7.71 2.12
CA PRO A 162 3.46 -6.61 2.57
C PRO A 162 2.31 -7.07 3.48
N PHE A 163 1.86 -6.18 4.36
CA PHE A 163 0.58 -6.33 5.03
C PHE A 163 -0.57 -6.08 4.05
N ILE A 164 -1.62 -6.89 4.18
CA ILE A 164 -2.84 -6.79 3.36
C ILE A 164 -3.83 -5.86 4.08
N VAL A 165 -4.32 -4.86 3.37
CA VAL A 165 -5.36 -3.94 3.84
C VAL A 165 -6.60 -4.13 2.98
N ALA A 166 -7.64 -4.75 3.52
CA ALA A 166 -8.93 -4.87 2.84
C ALA A 166 -9.59 -3.49 2.70
N ALA A 167 -9.88 -3.08 1.46
CA ALA A 167 -10.31 -1.72 1.18
C ALA A 167 -11.61 -1.68 0.37
N GLY A 168 -12.68 -1.14 0.99
CA GLY A 168 -13.98 -0.85 0.36
C GLY A 168 -15.09 -1.80 0.78
N GLY A 169 -16.32 -1.28 0.83
CA GLY A 169 -17.53 -2.03 1.13
C GLY A 169 -17.80 -2.34 2.61
N TYR A 170 -16.95 -1.89 3.51
CA TYR A 170 -17.09 -2.06 4.96
C TYR A 170 -17.62 -0.77 5.57
N ASP A 171 -18.94 -0.66 5.66
CA ASP A 171 -19.63 0.51 6.23
C ASP A 171 -20.09 0.29 7.68
N ASN A 172 -20.00 -0.94 8.18
CA ASN A 172 -20.24 -1.31 9.58
C ASN A 172 -19.42 -2.55 9.98
N SER A 173 -19.32 -2.80 11.30
CA SER A 173 -18.56 -3.95 11.86
C SER A 173 -19.11 -5.32 11.45
N ASP A 174 -20.38 -5.40 11.10
CA ASP A 174 -21.04 -6.68 10.79
C ASP A 174 -20.60 -7.26 9.43
N LYS A 175 -19.92 -6.43 8.62
CA LYS A 175 -19.34 -6.84 7.33
C LYS A 175 -17.87 -7.28 7.44
N ILE A 176 -17.29 -7.19 8.63
CA ILE A 176 -15.91 -7.62 8.91
C ILE A 176 -16.01 -8.93 9.67
N ILE A 177 -15.86 -10.03 8.94
CA ILE A 177 -15.87 -11.40 9.50
C ILE A 177 -14.45 -11.94 9.52
#